data_3ec67427055b44bbb7a3710564372162
#
_entry.id   3ec67427055b44bbb7a3710564372162
#
_cell.length_a   1.000
_cell.length_b   1.000
_cell.length_c   1.000
_cell.angle_alpha   90.00
_cell.angle_beta   90.00
_cell.angle_gamma   90.00
#
_symmetry.space_group_name_H-M   'P 1'
#
loop_
_entity.id
_entity.type
_entity.pdbx_description
1 polymer ?
#
loop_
_entity_poly.entity_id
_entity_poly.type
_entity_poly.pdbx_seq_one_letter_code
_entity_poly.pdbx_strand_id
1 'polypeptide(L)'
;MNKPIVLSDLDDTLFQTRRKMVDELALEPFRTGAVDRTLNPRSFMTEEQSMLVDWLLEQAELIPVTARGTEEISRVRIPFHSWAITTHGAVILTPEGKPDEEWKAHMLGQLAPYQEKLTSMQRLINAWARLNFEYGETAVYMVMKHRDSTRLDELNAIADEIETVFPTEGFYIHRNSNNVAWLPTPVEKGLAVSWLLEKLRAERGVFPVIGLGDSLSDHRF
;
A
#
# COMPACT_ATOMS: atom_id res chain seq x y z
N MET A 1 -5.73 -30.11 -5.06
CA MET A 1 -5.60 -29.25 -3.87
C MET A 1 -5.50 -27.83 -4.35
N ASN A 2 -6.20 -26.91 -3.67
CA ASN A 2 -6.05 -25.48 -3.96
C ASN A 2 -4.61 -25.06 -3.58
N LYS A 3 -3.98 -24.21 -4.41
CA LYS A 3 -2.70 -23.59 -4.04
C LYS A 3 -2.87 -22.76 -2.75
N PRO A 4 -1.87 -22.71 -1.87
CA PRO A 4 -1.89 -21.76 -0.76
C PRO A 4 -1.93 -20.32 -1.27
N ILE A 5 -2.59 -19.44 -0.53
CA ILE A 5 -2.53 -17.99 -0.78
C ILE A 5 -1.42 -17.41 0.08
N VAL A 6 -0.56 -16.60 -0.53
CA VAL A 6 0.44 -15.81 0.16
C VAL A 6 0.11 -14.33 -0.04
N LEU A 7 -0.26 -13.68 1.06
CA LEU A 7 -0.47 -12.25 1.13
C LEU A 7 0.86 -11.59 1.46
N SER A 8 1.33 -10.67 0.65
CA SER A 8 2.64 -10.06 0.89
C SER A 8 2.61 -8.54 0.74
N ASP A 9 3.14 -7.83 1.73
CA ASP A 9 3.59 -6.46 1.48
C ASP A 9 4.73 -6.46 0.46
N LEU A 10 5.03 -5.31 -0.10
CA LEU A 10 6.00 -5.15 -1.17
C LEU A 10 7.27 -4.42 -0.73
N ASP A 11 7.09 -3.17 -0.30
CA ASP A 11 8.22 -2.31 0.04
C ASP A 11 8.83 -2.76 1.37
N ASP A 12 10.13 -2.96 1.38
CA ASP A 12 10.91 -3.49 2.51
C ASP A 12 10.62 -4.97 2.88
N THR A 13 9.68 -5.61 2.18
CA THR A 13 9.38 -7.05 2.29
C THR A 13 9.95 -7.83 1.11
N LEU A 14 9.45 -7.61 -0.10
CA LEU A 14 9.92 -8.32 -1.29
C LEU A 14 11.04 -7.58 -2.05
N PHE A 15 11.14 -6.27 -1.88
CA PHE A 15 12.19 -5.45 -2.47
C PHE A 15 12.39 -4.15 -1.68
N GLN A 16 13.55 -3.49 -1.83
CA GLN A 16 13.89 -2.21 -1.18
C GLN A 16 14.30 -1.17 -2.22
N THR A 17 14.24 0.12 -1.84
CA THR A 17 14.86 1.17 -2.65
C THR A 17 16.38 0.96 -2.72
N ARG A 18 16.99 1.39 -3.83
CA ARG A 18 18.47 1.30 -3.99
C ARG A 18 19.21 1.93 -2.82
N ARG A 19 18.74 3.09 -2.34
CA ARG A 19 19.34 3.77 -1.20
C ARG A 19 19.35 2.89 0.05
N LYS A 20 18.20 2.34 0.44
CA LYS A 20 18.09 1.47 1.62
C LYS A 20 18.95 0.23 1.47
N MET A 21 18.95 -0.39 0.30
CA MET A 21 19.72 -1.61 0.04
C MET A 21 21.22 -1.36 0.14
N VAL A 22 21.74 -0.35 -0.56
CA VAL A 22 23.19 -0.10 -0.67
C VAL A 22 23.72 0.70 0.52
N ASP A 23 23.06 1.83 0.84
CA ASP A 23 23.63 2.80 1.79
C ASP A 23 23.33 2.41 3.25
N GLU A 24 22.20 1.74 3.52
CA GLU A 24 21.78 1.40 4.89
C GLU A 24 22.07 -0.08 5.23
N LEU A 25 21.83 -1.00 4.30
CA LEU A 25 21.97 -2.46 4.54
C LEU A 25 23.26 -3.06 3.98
N ALA A 26 24.03 -2.31 3.20
CA ALA A 26 25.26 -2.79 2.52
C ALA A 26 25.02 -4.07 1.68
N LEU A 27 23.87 -4.15 1.01
CA LEU A 27 23.48 -5.25 0.14
C LEU A 27 23.60 -4.85 -1.33
N GLU A 28 23.91 -5.82 -2.20
CA GLU A 28 24.00 -5.59 -3.63
C GLU A 28 22.65 -5.81 -4.33
N PRO A 29 22.23 -4.87 -5.22
CA PRO A 29 21.05 -5.04 -6.05
C PRO A 29 21.23 -6.20 -7.04
N PHE A 30 20.33 -7.19 -6.99
CA PHE A 30 20.37 -8.35 -7.89
C PHE A 30 19.32 -8.25 -9.01
N ARG A 31 18.05 -8.00 -8.66
CA ARG A 31 16.93 -7.95 -9.63
C ARG A 31 16.09 -6.72 -9.40
N THR A 32 15.60 -6.08 -10.47
CA THR A 32 14.69 -4.94 -10.35
C THR A 32 13.34 -5.38 -9.82
N GLY A 33 12.91 -4.79 -8.69
CA GLY A 33 11.60 -5.02 -8.07
C GLY A 33 10.55 -4.03 -8.56
N ALA A 34 10.93 -2.75 -8.75
CA ALA A 34 10.03 -1.73 -9.28
C ALA A 34 10.79 -0.63 -10.01
N VAL A 35 10.08 0.07 -10.92
CA VAL A 35 10.61 1.20 -11.68
C VAL A 35 9.90 2.50 -11.30
N ASP A 36 10.53 3.64 -11.59
CA ASP A 36 9.92 4.95 -11.45
C ASP A 36 8.97 5.28 -12.64
N ARG A 37 8.40 6.50 -12.66
CA ARG A 37 7.50 6.95 -13.73
C ARG A 37 8.15 7.08 -15.09
N THR A 38 9.48 7.18 -15.12
CA THR A 38 10.29 7.24 -16.35
C THR A 38 10.86 5.87 -16.73
N LEU A 39 10.40 4.81 -16.06
CA LEU A 39 10.80 3.41 -16.24
C LEU A 39 12.25 3.09 -15.83
N ASN A 40 12.91 3.97 -15.10
CA ASN A 40 14.21 3.67 -14.53
C ASN A 40 14.09 2.74 -13.30
N PRO A 41 14.98 1.78 -13.12
CA PRO A 41 15.01 0.93 -11.93
C PRO A 41 15.13 1.76 -10.65
N ARG A 42 14.21 1.54 -9.70
CA ARG A 42 14.15 2.29 -8.44
C ARG A 42 14.26 1.41 -7.19
N SER A 43 13.58 0.28 -7.21
CA SER A 43 13.62 -0.69 -6.12
C SER A 43 14.17 -2.03 -6.62
N PHE A 44 14.87 -2.74 -5.74
CA PHE A 44 15.61 -3.94 -6.10
C PHE A 44 15.40 -5.04 -5.06
N MET A 45 15.57 -6.28 -5.49
CA MET A 45 15.64 -7.49 -4.67
C MET A 45 17.10 -7.88 -4.47
N THR A 46 17.41 -8.53 -3.37
CA THR A 46 18.60 -9.35 -3.23
C THR A 46 18.43 -10.65 -4.04
N GLU A 47 19.48 -11.45 -4.16
CA GLU A 47 19.40 -12.76 -4.79
C GLU A 47 18.39 -13.67 -4.06
N GLU A 48 18.44 -13.70 -2.73
CA GLU A 48 17.54 -14.50 -1.90
C GLU A 48 16.08 -14.05 -2.03
N GLN A 49 15.82 -12.74 -2.05
CA GLN A 49 14.47 -12.23 -2.29
C GLN A 49 13.97 -12.59 -3.68
N SER A 50 14.83 -12.55 -4.70
CA SER A 50 14.46 -12.96 -6.05
C SER A 50 14.11 -14.45 -6.10
N MET A 51 14.91 -15.31 -5.46
CA MET A 51 14.62 -16.74 -5.35
C MET A 51 13.31 -17.02 -4.60
N LEU A 52 13.07 -16.30 -3.49
CA LEU A 52 11.82 -16.41 -2.73
C LEU A 52 10.61 -16.02 -3.59
N VAL A 53 10.69 -14.89 -4.30
CA VAL A 53 9.62 -14.43 -5.19
C VAL A 53 9.31 -15.45 -6.27
N ASP A 54 10.34 -15.99 -6.94
CA ASP A 54 10.16 -16.99 -8.00
C ASP A 54 9.52 -18.27 -7.44
N TRP A 55 9.94 -18.73 -6.26
CA TRP A 55 9.33 -19.87 -5.57
C TRP A 55 7.87 -19.61 -5.19
N LEU A 56 7.55 -18.41 -4.64
CA LEU A 56 6.18 -18.04 -4.30
C LEU A 56 5.26 -18.01 -5.51
N LEU A 57 5.71 -17.44 -6.63
CA LEU A 57 4.94 -17.39 -7.88
C LEU A 57 4.63 -18.78 -8.44
N GLU A 58 5.56 -19.73 -8.25
CA GLU A 58 5.39 -21.11 -8.69
C GLU A 58 4.49 -21.92 -7.77
N GLN A 59 4.69 -21.85 -6.45
CA GLN A 59 4.08 -22.75 -5.47
C GLN A 59 2.80 -22.23 -4.84
N ALA A 60 2.53 -20.91 -4.92
CA ALA A 60 1.42 -20.25 -4.27
C ALA A 60 0.65 -19.33 -5.24
N GLU A 61 -0.47 -18.80 -4.76
CA GLU A 61 -1.14 -17.64 -5.32
C GLU A 61 -0.64 -16.41 -4.54
N LEU A 62 0.32 -15.69 -5.12
CA LEU A 62 0.93 -14.53 -4.49
C LEU A 62 0.08 -13.28 -4.74
N ILE A 63 -0.47 -12.72 -3.66
CA ILE A 63 -1.33 -11.53 -3.67
C ILE A 63 -0.61 -10.39 -2.96
N PRO A 64 -0.23 -9.33 -3.66
CA PRO A 64 0.34 -8.15 -3.03
C PRO A 64 -0.70 -7.39 -2.19
N VAL A 65 -0.28 -6.94 -1.00
CA VAL A 65 -1.07 -6.13 -0.05
C VAL A 65 -0.26 -4.89 0.32
N THR A 66 -0.46 -3.79 -0.39
CA THR A 66 0.48 -2.67 -0.39
C THR A 66 -0.15 -1.30 -0.18
N ALA A 67 0.64 -0.37 0.33
CA ALA A 67 0.32 1.06 0.36
C ALA A 67 0.36 1.72 -1.03
N ARG A 68 1.02 1.09 -2.01
CA ARG A 68 1.11 1.60 -3.38
C ARG A 68 -0.26 1.76 -4.00
N GLY A 69 -0.48 2.87 -4.71
CA GLY A 69 -1.68 3.09 -5.51
C GLY A 69 -1.74 2.23 -6.77
N THR A 70 -2.87 2.26 -7.46
CA THR A 70 -3.13 1.46 -8.66
C THR A 70 -2.12 1.74 -9.79
N GLU A 71 -1.71 3.00 -9.97
CA GLU A 71 -0.66 3.36 -10.93
C GLU A 71 0.71 2.86 -10.47
N GLU A 72 0.99 2.91 -9.17
CA GLU A 72 2.30 2.52 -8.63
C GLU A 72 2.51 1.00 -8.65
N ILE A 73 1.47 0.18 -8.47
CA ILE A 73 1.57 -1.27 -8.57
C ILE A 73 1.86 -1.72 -10.02
N SER A 74 1.38 -1.00 -11.02
CA SER A 74 1.64 -1.31 -12.44
C SER A 74 3.13 -1.21 -12.81
N ARG A 75 3.92 -0.51 -11.99
CA ARG A 75 5.37 -0.34 -12.14
C ARG A 75 6.20 -1.36 -11.36
N VAL A 76 5.56 -2.28 -10.64
CA VAL A 76 6.24 -3.42 -10.02
C VAL A 76 6.60 -4.45 -11.08
N ARG A 77 7.79 -5.05 -10.95
CA ARG A 77 8.36 -6.00 -11.92
C ARG A 77 8.24 -7.46 -11.47
N ILE A 78 7.39 -7.71 -10.48
CA ILE A 78 6.94 -9.05 -10.11
C ILE A 78 5.68 -9.35 -10.93
N PRO A 79 5.63 -10.44 -11.70
CA PRO A 79 4.49 -10.78 -12.54
C PRO A 79 3.36 -11.42 -11.70
N PHE A 80 2.62 -10.62 -10.97
CA PHE A 80 1.42 -11.09 -10.26
C PHE A 80 0.35 -11.54 -11.26
N HIS A 81 -0.23 -12.72 -11.03
CA HIS A 81 -1.26 -13.33 -11.87
C HIS A 81 -2.59 -13.52 -11.13
N SER A 82 -2.75 -12.83 -10.01
CA SER A 82 -3.89 -12.96 -9.12
C SER A 82 -4.43 -11.59 -8.73
N TRP A 83 -5.23 -11.57 -7.70
CA TRP A 83 -5.74 -10.36 -7.06
C TRP A 83 -4.60 -9.48 -6.54
N ALA A 84 -4.90 -8.20 -6.31
CA ALA A 84 -3.99 -7.31 -5.62
C ALA A 84 -4.78 -6.36 -4.71
N ILE A 85 -4.27 -6.12 -3.50
CA ILE A 85 -4.79 -5.14 -2.56
C ILE A 85 -3.84 -3.96 -2.56
N THR A 86 -4.33 -2.80 -2.97
CA THR A 86 -3.53 -1.57 -3.17
C THR A 86 -4.08 -0.42 -2.35
N THR A 87 -3.35 0.70 -2.31
CA THR A 87 -3.78 1.95 -1.68
C THR A 87 -4.22 1.74 -0.22
N HIS A 88 -3.35 1.06 0.56
CA HIS A 88 -3.63 0.71 1.97
C HIS A 88 -4.92 -0.10 2.18
N GLY A 89 -5.39 -0.84 1.19
CA GLY A 89 -6.63 -1.61 1.25
C GLY A 89 -7.84 -0.91 0.66
N ALA A 90 -7.72 0.35 0.21
CA ALA A 90 -8.85 1.03 -0.43
C ALA A 90 -9.26 0.40 -1.75
N VAL A 91 -8.33 -0.21 -2.48
CA VAL A 91 -8.60 -0.82 -3.79
C VAL A 91 -8.24 -2.29 -3.77
N ILE A 92 -9.15 -3.13 -4.23
CA ILE A 92 -8.90 -4.53 -4.59
C ILE A 92 -8.96 -4.63 -6.12
N LEU A 93 -7.88 -5.12 -6.72
CA LEU A 93 -7.83 -5.39 -8.15
C LEU A 93 -8.08 -6.88 -8.40
N THR A 94 -8.90 -7.17 -9.41
CA THR A 94 -9.12 -8.52 -9.93
C THR A 94 -7.87 -9.04 -10.65
N PRO A 95 -7.79 -10.35 -10.98
CA PRO A 95 -6.68 -10.88 -11.78
C PRO A 95 -6.49 -10.21 -13.14
N GLU A 96 -7.53 -9.56 -13.68
CA GLU A 96 -7.48 -8.78 -14.92
C GLU A 96 -6.95 -7.34 -14.71
N GLY A 97 -6.57 -6.99 -13.47
CA GLY A 97 -6.06 -5.68 -13.11
C GLY A 97 -7.12 -4.58 -13.03
N LYS A 98 -8.39 -4.94 -12.91
CA LYS A 98 -9.51 -4.00 -12.77
C LYS A 98 -9.95 -3.91 -11.32
N PRO A 99 -10.45 -2.75 -10.85
CA PRO A 99 -11.07 -2.67 -9.54
C PRO A 99 -12.23 -3.68 -9.41
N ASP A 100 -12.29 -4.39 -8.28
CA ASP A 100 -13.46 -5.18 -7.93
C ASP A 100 -14.64 -4.26 -7.63
N GLU A 101 -15.74 -4.41 -8.34
CA GLU A 101 -16.85 -3.46 -8.28
C GLU A 101 -17.63 -3.55 -6.95
N GLU A 102 -17.66 -4.70 -6.29
CA GLU A 102 -18.34 -4.86 -5.00
C GLU A 102 -17.54 -4.15 -3.89
N TRP A 103 -16.21 -4.38 -3.86
CA TRP A 103 -15.34 -3.68 -2.92
C TRP A 103 -15.32 -2.17 -3.17
N LYS A 104 -15.26 -1.75 -4.43
CA LYS A 104 -15.32 -0.34 -4.82
C LYS A 104 -16.61 0.33 -4.33
N ALA A 105 -17.78 -0.30 -4.54
CA ALA A 105 -19.05 0.23 -4.08
C ALA A 105 -19.10 0.33 -2.55
N HIS A 106 -18.61 -0.70 -1.85
CA HIS A 106 -18.46 -0.68 -0.40
C HIS A 106 -17.56 0.48 0.06
N MET A 107 -16.36 0.61 -0.51
CA MET A 107 -15.40 1.63 -0.13
C MET A 107 -15.89 3.05 -0.41
N LEU A 108 -16.56 3.30 -1.53
CA LEU A 108 -17.18 4.60 -1.84
C LEU A 108 -18.21 5.00 -0.77
N GLY A 109 -19.03 4.05 -0.32
CA GLY A 109 -19.98 4.28 0.78
C GLY A 109 -19.27 4.61 2.10
N GLN A 110 -18.19 3.88 2.42
CA GLN A 110 -17.40 4.11 3.62
C GLN A 110 -16.64 5.45 3.61
N LEU A 111 -16.19 5.91 2.45
CA LEU A 111 -15.43 7.15 2.29
C LEU A 111 -16.31 8.43 2.25
N ALA A 112 -17.58 8.30 1.92
CA ALA A 112 -18.48 9.44 1.78
C ALA A 112 -18.50 10.40 2.99
N PRO A 113 -18.51 9.92 4.26
CA PRO A 113 -18.50 10.79 5.43
C PRO A 113 -17.20 11.58 5.65
N TYR A 114 -16.11 11.16 4.98
CA TYR A 114 -14.78 11.75 5.18
C TYR A 114 -14.43 12.84 4.16
N GLN A 115 -15.19 13.00 3.08
CA GLN A 115 -14.84 13.88 1.95
C GLN A 115 -14.67 15.34 2.38
N GLU A 116 -15.58 15.87 3.18
CA GLU A 116 -15.49 17.24 3.66
C GLU A 116 -14.28 17.46 4.58
N LYS A 117 -14.03 16.53 5.51
CA LYS A 117 -12.87 16.57 6.40
C LYS A 117 -11.56 16.55 5.62
N LEU A 118 -11.40 15.61 4.68
CA LEU A 118 -10.20 15.49 3.84
C LEU A 118 -9.94 16.76 3.03
N THR A 119 -10.97 17.32 2.40
CA THR A 119 -10.87 18.56 1.63
C THR A 119 -10.49 19.75 2.52
N SER A 120 -11.05 19.84 3.71
CA SER A 120 -10.77 20.91 4.66
C SER A 120 -9.34 20.79 5.19
N MET A 121 -8.88 19.59 5.53
CA MET A 121 -7.49 19.34 5.93
C MET A 121 -6.52 19.75 4.83
N GLN A 122 -6.76 19.37 3.58
CA GLN A 122 -5.91 19.76 2.45
C GLN A 122 -5.78 21.28 2.31
N ARG A 123 -6.88 22.04 2.47
CA ARG A 123 -6.86 23.50 2.36
C ARG A 123 -5.99 24.16 3.40
N LEU A 124 -5.90 23.63 4.60
CA LEU A 124 -5.03 24.16 5.67
C LEU A 124 -3.55 23.91 5.37
N ILE A 125 -3.21 22.80 4.77
CA ILE A 125 -1.82 22.36 4.58
C ILE A 125 -1.28 22.68 3.18
N ASN A 126 -2.09 23.14 2.31
CA ASN A 126 -2.04 23.50 0.89
C ASN A 126 -0.72 23.24 0.09
N ALA A 127 0.46 23.56 0.64
CA ALA A 127 1.73 23.46 -0.10
C ALA A 127 2.38 22.05 -0.02
N TRP A 128 2.04 21.25 0.97
CA TRP A 128 2.73 20.02 1.34
C TRP A 128 1.86 18.77 1.25
N ALA A 129 0.53 18.94 1.33
CA ALA A 129 -0.44 17.86 1.33
C ALA A 129 -1.11 17.66 -0.02
N ARG A 130 -1.39 16.42 -0.34
CA ARG A 130 -2.16 15.99 -1.50
C ARG A 130 -3.22 14.99 -1.10
N LEU A 131 -4.39 15.10 -1.71
CA LEU A 131 -5.37 14.03 -1.67
C LEU A 131 -4.97 12.92 -2.65
N ASN A 132 -5.15 11.68 -2.23
CA ASN A 132 -5.08 10.52 -3.11
C ASN A 132 -6.48 10.24 -3.66
N PHE A 133 -6.56 9.95 -4.97
CA PHE A 133 -7.78 9.62 -5.68
C PHE A 133 -7.58 8.32 -6.44
N GLU A 134 -8.40 7.32 -6.15
CA GLU A 134 -8.40 6.03 -6.87
C GLU A 134 -9.72 5.79 -7.60
N TYR A 135 -10.79 6.45 -7.14
CA TYR A 135 -12.15 6.31 -7.65
C TYR A 135 -12.71 7.65 -8.13
N GLY A 136 -12.17 8.16 -9.25
CA GLY A 136 -12.60 9.45 -9.81
C GLY A 136 -12.31 10.61 -8.87
N GLU A 137 -13.34 11.35 -8.47
CA GLU A 137 -13.20 12.54 -7.61
C GLU A 137 -13.27 12.23 -6.10
N THR A 138 -13.47 10.97 -5.71
CA THR A 138 -13.52 10.58 -4.29
C THR A 138 -12.12 10.51 -3.71
N ALA A 139 -11.83 11.37 -2.74
CA ALA A 139 -10.59 11.34 -1.99
C ALA A 139 -10.55 10.10 -1.09
N VAL A 140 -9.46 9.34 -1.16
CA VAL A 140 -9.24 8.13 -0.36
C VAL A 140 -8.53 8.47 0.95
N TYR A 141 -7.44 9.21 0.89
CA TYR A 141 -6.67 9.68 2.04
C TYR A 141 -5.90 10.94 1.70
N MET A 142 -5.36 11.60 2.71
CA MET A 142 -4.44 12.71 2.53
C MET A 142 -3.02 12.28 2.86
N VAL A 143 -2.06 12.70 2.04
CA VAL A 143 -0.63 12.46 2.27
C VAL A 143 0.15 13.76 2.20
N MET A 144 1.07 13.92 3.14
CA MET A 144 2.05 14.99 3.18
C MET A 144 3.46 14.43 3.00
N LYS A 145 4.26 15.08 2.17
CA LYS A 145 5.67 14.72 1.91
C LYS A 145 6.56 15.94 2.01
N HIS A 146 7.68 15.81 2.72
CA HIS A 146 8.73 16.81 2.63
C HIS A 146 9.52 16.64 1.31
N ARG A 147 9.87 17.75 0.65
CA ARG A 147 10.67 17.71 -0.60
C ARG A 147 12.09 17.23 -0.34
N ASP A 148 12.64 17.61 0.81
CA ASP A 148 13.94 17.18 1.30
C ASP A 148 13.73 16.04 2.31
N SER A 149 14.12 14.83 1.95
CA SER A 149 13.97 13.64 2.79
C SER A 149 14.86 13.63 4.05
N THR A 150 15.74 14.62 4.20
CA THR A 150 16.58 14.78 5.41
C THR A 150 15.90 15.62 6.48
N ARG A 151 14.82 16.36 6.15
CA ARG A 151 14.10 17.25 7.06
C ARG A 151 12.85 16.59 7.67
N LEU A 152 13.04 15.42 8.25
CA LEU A 152 11.96 14.63 8.85
C LEU A 152 11.37 15.29 10.09
N ASP A 153 12.20 16.00 10.88
CA ASP A 153 11.76 16.70 12.10
C ASP A 153 10.75 17.81 11.77
N GLU A 154 10.98 18.55 10.68
CA GLU A 154 10.04 19.57 10.22
C GLU A 154 8.72 18.96 9.75
N LEU A 155 8.79 17.86 9.00
CA LEU A 155 7.60 17.12 8.56
C LEU A 155 6.77 16.63 9.75
N ASN A 156 7.44 16.07 10.77
CA ASN A 156 6.78 15.58 11.98
C ASN A 156 6.19 16.72 12.81
N ALA A 157 6.93 17.85 12.97
CA ALA A 157 6.42 19.01 13.70
C ALA A 157 5.15 19.59 13.05
N ILE A 158 5.11 19.69 11.72
CA ILE A 158 3.91 20.12 10.99
C ILE A 158 2.77 19.11 11.18
N ALA A 159 3.08 17.82 11.14
CA ALA A 159 2.07 16.78 11.36
C ALA A 159 1.47 16.86 12.78
N ASP A 160 2.31 17.06 13.79
CA ASP A 160 1.88 17.19 15.19
C ASP A 160 1.01 18.44 15.38
N GLU A 161 1.35 19.55 14.75
CA GLU A 161 0.53 20.77 14.77
C GLU A 161 -0.85 20.53 14.14
N ILE A 162 -0.91 19.83 13.02
CA ILE A 162 -2.18 19.46 12.35
C ILE A 162 -3.05 18.64 13.28
N GLU A 163 -2.48 17.66 13.98
CA GLU A 163 -3.21 16.81 14.93
C GLU A 163 -3.82 17.60 16.09
N THR A 164 -3.21 18.74 16.48
CA THR A 164 -3.77 19.61 17.52
C THR A 164 -4.92 20.49 17.02
N VAL A 165 -4.89 20.88 15.75
CA VAL A 165 -5.85 21.83 15.14
C VAL A 165 -7.04 21.07 14.49
N PHE A 166 -6.80 19.84 14.03
CA PHE A 166 -7.78 19.04 13.32
C PHE A 166 -8.26 17.84 14.14
N PRO A 167 -9.59 17.65 14.30
CA PRO A 167 -10.09 16.43 14.92
C PRO A 167 -9.72 15.22 14.05
N THR A 168 -8.79 14.41 14.52
CA THR A 168 -8.34 13.18 13.85
C THR A 168 -9.28 11.99 14.11
N GLU A 169 -10.41 12.23 14.78
CA GLU A 169 -11.43 11.20 15.01
C GLU A 169 -11.91 10.58 13.69
N GLY A 170 -11.82 9.25 13.61
CA GLY A 170 -12.13 8.48 12.40
C GLY A 170 -10.98 8.36 11.43
N PHE A 171 -9.79 8.86 11.77
CA PHE A 171 -8.57 8.69 11.01
C PHE A 171 -7.51 7.96 11.85
N TYR A 172 -6.63 7.24 11.17
CA TYR A 172 -5.33 6.87 11.74
C TYR A 172 -4.22 7.51 10.92
N ILE A 173 -3.07 7.68 11.56
CA ILE A 173 -1.93 8.36 10.97
C ILE A 173 -0.85 7.33 10.70
N HIS A 174 -0.44 7.26 9.44
CA HIS A 174 0.66 6.42 9.00
C HIS A 174 1.87 7.31 8.71
N ARG A 175 2.98 7.09 9.46
CA ARG A 175 4.24 7.79 9.28
C ARG A 175 5.29 6.80 8.77
N ASN A 176 5.84 7.08 7.61
CA ASN A 176 6.90 6.28 7.01
C ASN A 176 7.91 7.18 6.30
N SER A 177 9.17 7.18 6.78
CA SER A 177 10.25 8.02 6.22
C SER A 177 9.78 9.46 6.04
N ASN A 178 9.77 9.97 4.81
CA ASN A 178 9.37 11.32 4.46
C ASN A 178 7.88 11.46 4.09
N ASN A 179 7.03 10.55 4.56
CA ASN A 179 5.59 10.56 4.35
C ASN A 179 4.84 10.58 5.67
N VAL A 180 3.82 11.43 5.77
CA VAL A 180 2.78 11.33 6.78
C VAL A 180 1.45 11.27 6.06
N ALA A 181 0.65 10.25 6.36
CA ALA A 181 -0.66 10.05 5.73
C ALA A 181 -1.76 9.97 6.80
N TRP A 182 -2.86 10.66 6.56
CA TRP A 182 -4.11 10.60 7.34
C TRP A 182 -5.09 9.74 6.55
N LEU A 183 -5.33 8.55 7.06
CA LEU A 183 -6.19 7.57 6.41
C LEU A 183 -7.50 7.43 7.19
N PRO A 184 -8.66 7.57 6.53
CA PRO A 184 -9.93 7.15 7.13
C PRO A 184 -9.85 5.72 7.65
N THR A 185 -10.42 5.45 8.82
CA THR A 185 -10.34 4.11 9.46
C THR A 185 -10.83 2.95 8.60
N PRO A 186 -11.76 3.11 7.63
CA PRO A 186 -12.12 2.04 6.70
C PRO A 186 -11.01 1.70 5.68
N VAL A 187 -10.03 2.60 5.46
CA VAL A 187 -8.90 2.36 4.54
C VAL A 187 -7.83 1.59 5.29
N GLU A 188 -7.95 0.28 5.33
CA GLU A 188 -7.06 -0.59 6.07
C GLU A 188 -6.81 -1.90 5.33
N LYS A 189 -5.54 -2.33 5.24
CA LYS A 189 -5.11 -3.57 4.59
C LYS A 189 -5.86 -4.80 5.12
N GLY A 190 -5.97 -4.94 6.45
CA GLY A 190 -6.60 -6.09 7.09
C GLY A 190 -8.09 -6.25 6.77
N LEU A 191 -8.83 -5.13 6.64
CA LEU A 191 -10.24 -5.17 6.23
C LEU A 191 -10.38 -5.67 4.80
N ALA A 192 -9.56 -5.16 3.88
CA ALA A 192 -9.56 -5.60 2.48
C ALA A 192 -9.16 -7.07 2.34
N VAL A 193 -8.15 -7.51 3.11
CA VAL A 193 -7.72 -8.91 3.15
C VAL A 193 -8.85 -9.81 3.64
N SER A 194 -9.48 -9.46 4.76
CA SER A 194 -10.58 -10.26 5.31
C SER A 194 -11.71 -10.43 4.31
N TRP A 195 -12.12 -9.32 3.67
CA TRP A 195 -13.16 -9.34 2.65
C TRP A 195 -12.79 -10.22 1.45
N LEU A 196 -11.55 -10.08 0.92
CA LEU A 196 -11.09 -10.87 -0.21
C LEU A 196 -11.01 -12.36 0.14
N LEU A 197 -10.48 -12.71 1.31
CA LEU A 197 -10.38 -14.10 1.75
C LEU A 197 -11.76 -14.75 1.95
N GLU A 198 -12.76 -14.02 2.45
CA GLU A 198 -14.13 -14.50 2.56
C GLU A 198 -14.71 -14.78 1.17
N LYS A 199 -14.55 -13.87 0.21
CA LYS A 199 -14.96 -14.06 -1.19
C LYS A 199 -14.31 -15.30 -1.80
N LEU A 200 -13.01 -15.43 -1.68
CA LEU A 200 -12.27 -16.57 -2.22
C LEU A 200 -12.64 -17.90 -1.55
N ARG A 201 -12.91 -17.90 -0.23
CA ARG A 201 -13.38 -19.11 0.47
C ARG A 201 -14.79 -19.52 0.04
N ALA A 202 -15.67 -18.56 -0.22
CA ALA A 202 -17.00 -18.84 -0.75
C ALA A 202 -16.95 -19.48 -2.15
N GLU A 203 -16.00 -19.05 -2.98
CA GLU A 203 -15.83 -19.54 -4.34
C GLU A 203 -15.08 -20.88 -4.42
N ARG A 204 -14.05 -21.08 -3.61
CA ARG A 204 -13.04 -22.14 -3.77
C ARG A 204 -12.95 -23.12 -2.60
N GLY A 205 -13.66 -22.84 -1.49
CA GLY A 205 -13.54 -23.62 -0.27
C GLY A 205 -12.29 -23.28 0.54
N VAL A 206 -11.76 -24.25 1.28
CA VAL A 206 -10.66 -24.06 2.24
C VAL A 206 -9.30 -24.09 1.52
N PHE A 207 -8.41 -23.18 1.89
CA PHE A 207 -7.00 -23.11 1.47
C PHE A 207 -6.12 -22.54 2.61
N PRO A 208 -4.82 -22.90 2.67
CA PRO A 208 -3.88 -22.28 3.58
C PRO A 208 -3.62 -20.81 3.21
N VAL A 209 -3.40 -19.96 4.21
CA VAL A 209 -3.04 -18.54 4.03
C VAL A 209 -1.76 -18.26 4.83
N ILE A 210 -0.83 -17.53 4.22
CA ILE A 210 0.42 -17.07 4.82
C ILE A 210 0.51 -15.57 4.59
N GLY A 211 0.81 -14.79 5.64
CA GLY A 211 1.12 -13.36 5.56
C GLY A 211 2.63 -13.11 5.58
N LEU A 212 3.11 -12.19 4.76
CA LEU A 212 4.48 -11.69 4.73
C LEU A 212 4.45 -10.15 4.81
N GLY A 213 5.19 -9.58 5.75
CA GLY A 213 5.28 -8.13 5.93
C GLY A 213 6.46 -7.75 6.81
N ASP A 214 6.86 -6.48 6.76
CA ASP A 214 8.00 -5.92 7.51
C ASP A 214 7.58 -4.99 8.66
N SER A 215 6.31 -4.65 8.74
CA SER A 215 5.81 -3.62 9.65
C SER A 215 4.60 -4.08 10.49
N LEU A 216 4.34 -3.35 11.58
CA LEU A 216 3.16 -3.59 12.42
C LEU A 216 1.83 -3.38 11.69
N SER A 217 1.82 -2.59 10.60
CA SER A 217 0.63 -2.44 9.76
C SER A 217 0.25 -3.72 9.03
N ASP A 218 1.22 -4.64 8.85
CA ASP A 218 1.04 -5.90 8.15
C ASP A 218 0.64 -7.05 9.08
N HIS A 219 0.69 -6.82 10.40
CA HIS A 219 0.30 -7.81 11.42
C HIS A 219 -1.17 -8.25 11.33
N ARG A 220 -2.00 -7.53 10.57
CA ARG A 220 -3.44 -7.78 10.45
C ARG A 220 -3.84 -8.67 9.27
N PHE A 221 -2.85 -9.21 8.55
CA PHE A 221 -3.09 -10.20 7.48
C PHE A 221 -2.07 -11.34 7.46
#